data_f732234261b0ace4b68829d3af6d1dbd
#
_entry.id   f732234261b0ace4b68829d3af6d1dbd
#
_cell.length_a   1.000
_cell.length_b   1.000
_cell.length_c   1.000
_cell.angle_alpha   90.00
_cell.angle_beta   90.00
_cell.angle_gamma   90.00
#
_symmetry.space_group_name_H-M   'P 1'
#
loop_
_entity.id
_entity.type
_entity.pdbx_description
1 polymer ?
#
loop_
_entity_poly.entity_id
_entity_poly.type
_entity_poly.pdbx_seq_one_letter_code
_entity_poly.pdbx_strand_id
1 'polypeptide(L)'
;TTYNSNVGGDGVALCSTAHPIDGSTYANTPTTQVDLNEATLLNAQISIRTNFRDQAGLKVFARGKKLILPPALEPVGIRLTKTELRPGTADNDVNAILSTAGGIPEGYMVMDFLTSSFAWYMLTNIAGLAYMNRIPFETDMQVDFVTDNLLTKGYQRFSYNYFNPRAIFGSFPTS
;
A
#
# COMPACT_ATOMS: atom_id res chain seq x y z
N THR A 1 0.76 15.81 -5.37
CA THR A 1 -0.49 15.05 -5.15
C THR A 1 -0.46 14.50 -3.74
N THR A 2 -1.33 15.01 -2.88
CA THR A 2 -1.42 14.55 -1.47
C THR A 2 -2.07 13.16 -1.49
N TYR A 3 -1.28 12.12 -1.45
CA TYR A 3 -1.73 10.74 -1.50
C TYR A 3 -2.53 10.33 -0.29
N ASN A 4 -2.51 11.13 0.74
CA ASN A 4 -3.22 10.80 1.93
C ASN A 4 -3.63 12.04 2.69
N SER A 5 -4.87 12.45 2.50
CA SER A 5 -5.51 13.46 3.33
C SER A 5 -5.94 12.89 4.70
N ASN A 6 -5.97 11.56 4.84
CA ASN A 6 -6.34 10.91 6.08
C ASN A 6 -5.12 10.82 6.98
N VAL A 7 -5.16 11.53 8.07
CA VAL A 7 -4.18 11.50 9.13
C VAL A 7 -4.57 10.36 10.09
N GLY A 8 -3.64 9.46 10.36
CA GLY A 8 -3.86 8.36 11.29
C GLY A 8 -3.88 8.79 12.75
N GLY A 9 -3.95 7.80 13.63
CA GLY A 9 -3.91 8.03 15.07
C GLY A 9 -2.59 8.64 15.57
N ASP A 10 -1.53 8.58 14.76
CA ASP A 10 -0.22 9.18 15.02
C ASP A 10 -0.09 10.64 14.53
N GLY A 11 -1.13 11.20 13.94
CA GLY A 11 -1.13 12.58 13.45
C GLY A 11 -0.40 12.80 12.12
N VAL A 12 0.03 11.73 11.43
CA VAL A 12 0.85 11.79 10.21
C VAL A 12 0.13 11.07 9.06
N ALA A 13 0.51 11.36 7.82
CA ALA A 13 0.00 10.66 6.64
C ALA A 13 0.45 9.19 6.62
N LEU A 14 -0.33 8.31 5.97
CA LEU A 14 -0.06 6.86 5.90
C LEU A 14 1.37 6.53 5.44
N CYS A 15 1.89 7.22 4.45
CA CYS A 15 3.28 7.10 4.01
C CYS A 15 4.03 8.39 4.35
N SER A 16 4.97 8.30 5.26
CA SER A 16 5.74 9.43 5.78
C SER A 16 7.16 8.99 6.13
N THR A 17 8.07 9.95 6.10
CA THR A 17 9.44 9.78 6.57
C THR A 17 9.59 9.98 8.09
N ALA A 18 8.53 10.37 8.79
CA ALA A 18 8.59 10.81 10.17
C ALA A 18 7.39 10.33 11.01
N HIS A 19 7.10 9.03 11.01
CA HIS A 19 6.13 8.46 11.94
C HIS A 19 6.69 8.50 13.37
N PRO A 20 5.96 9.10 14.33
CA PRO A 20 6.44 9.26 15.69
C PRO A 20 6.51 7.91 16.42
N ILE A 21 7.60 7.71 17.14
CA ILE A 21 7.82 6.66 18.13
C ILE A 21 8.48 7.28 19.35
N ASP A 22 8.57 6.56 20.45
CA ASP A 22 9.16 7.10 21.68
C ASP A 22 10.61 7.60 21.45
N GLY A 23 10.81 8.91 21.62
CA GLY A 23 12.11 9.57 21.45
C GLY A 23 12.69 9.64 20.03
N SER A 24 11.98 9.17 18.99
CA SER A 24 12.48 9.09 17.62
C SER A 24 11.37 9.07 16.56
N THR A 25 11.74 8.85 15.31
CA THR A 25 10.81 8.63 14.19
C THR A 25 11.27 7.47 13.33
N TYR A 26 10.35 6.85 12.60
CA TYR A 26 10.68 5.89 11.54
C TYR A 26 9.98 6.28 10.22
N ALA A 27 10.54 5.80 9.11
CA ALA A 27 10.04 6.04 7.77
C ALA A 27 9.44 4.77 7.16
N ASN A 28 8.30 4.92 6.49
CA ASN A 28 7.71 3.89 5.62
C ASN A 28 7.62 4.34 4.15
N THR A 29 8.43 5.31 3.80
CA THR A 29 8.65 5.81 2.45
C THR A 29 10.13 6.15 2.27
N PRO A 30 10.70 6.08 1.06
CA PRO A 30 12.08 6.51 0.84
C PRO A 30 12.20 8.03 1.01
N THR A 31 13.33 8.50 1.47
CA THR A 31 13.63 9.95 1.62
C THR A 31 13.56 10.67 0.27
N THR A 32 14.12 10.05 -0.76
CA THR A 32 13.97 10.49 -2.16
C THR A 32 13.05 9.52 -2.86
N GLN A 33 11.99 10.03 -3.47
CA GLN A 33 11.03 9.19 -4.18
C GLN A 33 11.69 8.59 -5.42
N VAL A 34 11.46 7.32 -5.66
CA VAL A 34 12.15 6.54 -6.68
C VAL A 34 11.20 5.70 -7.50
N ASP A 35 11.52 5.57 -8.79
CA ASP A 35 10.79 4.72 -9.72
C ASP A 35 10.92 3.24 -9.37
N LEU A 36 9.94 2.46 -9.79
CA LEU A 36 9.93 1.02 -9.60
C LEU A 36 10.96 0.35 -10.52
N ASN A 37 11.99 -0.20 -9.91
CA ASN A 37 12.94 -1.09 -10.56
C ASN A 37 13.42 -2.15 -9.56
N GLU A 38 14.24 -3.09 -10.00
CA GLU A 38 14.76 -4.17 -9.17
C GLU A 38 15.51 -3.66 -7.93
N ALA A 39 16.42 -2.71 -8.14
CA ALA A 39 17.25 -2.16 -7.06
C ALA A 39 16.40 -1.40 -6.03
N THR A 40 15.44 -0.58 -6.48
CA THR A 40 14.57 0.18 -5.57
C THR A 40 13.62 -0.74 -4.80
N LEU A 41 13.15 -1.82 -5.42
CA LEU A 41 12.29 -2.80 -4.76
C LEU A 41 13.06 -3.60 -3.69
N LEU A 42 14.29 -4.00 -3.98
CA LEU A 42 15.17 -4.64 -2.99
C LEU A 42 15.51 -3.69 -1.84
N ASN A 43 15.83 -2.44 -2.13
CA ASN A 43 16.07 -1.42 -1.10
C ASN A 43 14.83 -1.18 -0.22
N ALA A 44 13.62 -1.18 -0.79
CA ALA A 44 12.39 -1.09 -0.03
C ALA A 44 12.22 -2.28 0.92
N GLN A 45 12.50 -3.50 0.47
CA GLN A 45 12.46 -4.69 1.33
C GLN A 45 13.50 -4.63 2.45
N ILE A 46 14.71 -4.16 2.16
CA ILE A 46 15.74 -3.95 3.18
C ILE A 46 15.27 -2.89 4.19
N SER A 47 14.72 -1.78 3.71
CA SER A 47 14.20 -0.70 4.55
C SER A 47 13.09 -1.19 5.48
N ILE A 48 12.12 -1.94 4.98
CA ILE A 48 11.06 -2.54 5.79
C ILE A 48 11.63 -3.41 6.90
N ARG A 49 12.64 -4.23 6.62
CA ARG A 49 13.26 -5.14 7.59
C ARG A 49 14.17 -4.46 8.60
N THR A 50 14.78 -3.33 8.23
CA THR A 50 15.78 -2.66 9.08
C THR A 50 15.22 -1.48 9.84
N ASN A 51 14.31 -0.70 9.25
CA ASN A 51 13.89 0.59 9.77
C ASN A 51 12.55 0.54 10.52
N PHE A 52 11.73 -0.49 10.32
CA PHE A 52 10.45 -0.56 11.01
C PHE A 52 10.65 -0.82 12.51
N ARG A 53 10.10 0.09 13.30
CA ARG A 53 10.19 0.11 14.76
C ARG A 53 8.81 0.06 15.37
N ASP A 54 8.71 -0.52 16.56
CA ASP A 54 7.51 -0.44 17.40
C ASP A 54 7.41 0.93 18.09
N GLN A 55 6.31 1.17 18.80
CA GLN A 55 6.12 2.40 19.57
C GLN A 55 7.23 2.64 20.60
N ALA A 56 7.75 1.59 21.18
CA ALA A 56 8.88 1.62 22.13
C ALA A 56 10.27 1.67 21.44
N GLY A 57 10.33 1.91 20.12
CA GLY A 57 11.60 1.94 19.36
C GLY A 57 12.24 0.59 19.07
N LEU A 58 11.61 -0.52 19.47
CA LEU A 58 12.12 -1.86 19.22
C LEU A 58 11.90 -2.27 17.76
N LYS A 59 12.81 -3.10 17.23
CA LYS A 59 12.73 -3.60 15.86
C LYS A 59 11.55 -4.57 15.70
N VAL A 60 10.74 -4.34 14.67
CA VAL A 60 9.58 -5.16 14.35
C VAL A 60 9.92 -6.11 13.21
N PHE A 61 9.42 -7.35 13.29
CA PHE A 61 9.52 -8.31 12.21
C PHE A 61 8.51 -7.97 11.11
N ALA A 62 8.96 -7.19 10.14
CA ALA A 62 8.18 -6.81 8.97
C ALA A 62 8.80 -7.34 7.68
N ARG A 63 7.96 -7.79 6.74
CA ARG A 63 8.37 -8.23 5.40
C ARG A 63 7.36 -7.74 4.37
N GLY A 64 7.85 -7.33 3.20
CA GLY A 64 7.01 -7.07 2.04
C GLY A 64 6.31 -8.36 1.59
N LYS A 65 5.02 -8.27 1.35
CA LYS A 65 4.15 -9.42 1.04
C LYS A 65 3.54 -9.32 -0.35
N LYS A 66 3.06 -8.15 -0.73
CA LYS A 66 2.38 -7.90 -2.00
C LYS A 66 2.75 -6.52 -2.55
N LEU A 67 2.99 -6.45 -3.85
CA LEU A 67 3.23 -5.20 -4.56
C LEU A 67 1.92 -4.67 -5.15
N ILE A 68 1.62 -3.39 -4.96
CA ILE A 68 0.46 -2.71 -5.55
C ILE A 68 0.96 -1.69 -6.56
N LEU A 69 0.42 -1.75 -7.76
CA LEU A 69 0.86 -0.99 -8.92
C LEU A 69 -0.31 -0.31 -9.64
N PRO A 70 -0.09 0.86 -10.26
CA PRO A 70 -0.99 1.37 -11.28
C PRO A 70 -0.85 0.55 -12.58
N PRO A 71 -1.82 0.62 -13.50
CA PRO A 71 -1.78 -0.09 -14.79
C PRO A 71 -0.53 0.22 -15.62
N ALA A 72 -0.02 1.45 -15.55
CA ALA A 72 1.19 1.87 -16.28
C ALA A 72 2.46 1.09 -15.88
N LEU A 73 2.54 0.65 -14.62
CA LEU A 73 3.69 -0.12 -14.10
C LEU A 73 3.47 -1.65 -14.16
N GLU A 74 2.35 -2.13 -14.64
CA GLU A 74 2.07 -3.56 -14.74
C GLU A 74 3.15 -4.33 -15.52
N PRO A 75 3.62 -3.89 -16.72
CA PRO A 75 4.67 -4.60 -17.45
C PRO A 75 5.98 -4.72 -16.66
N VAL A 76 6.29 -3.71 -15.84
CA VAL A 76 7.46 -3.74 -14.95
C VAL A 76 7.22 -4.73 -13.81
N GLY A 77 6.03 -4.72 -13.21
CA GLY A 77 5.63 -5.66 -12.17
C GLY A 77 5.75 -7.12 -12.61
N ILE A 78 5.29 -7.45 -13.81
CA ILE A 78 5.41 -8.80 -14.39
C ILE A 78 6.89 -9.20 -14.48
N ARG A 79 7.72 -8.34 -15.04
CA ARG A 79 9.17 -8.63 -15.20
C ARG A 79 9.86 -8.86 -13.85
N LEU A 80 9.49 -8.08 -12.81
CA LEU A 80 10.13 -8.20 -11.51
C LEU A 80 9.63 -9.41 -10.70
N THR A 81 8.36 -9.79 -10.82
CA THR A 81 7.75 -10.81 -9.94
C THR A 81 7.51 -12.16 -10.58
N LYS A 82 7.59 -12.27 -11.93
CA LYS A 82 7.25 -13.51 -12.65
C LYS A 82 8.42 -14.15 -13.36
N THR A 83 9.53 -13.43 -13.60
CA THR A 83 10.69 -13.99 -14.30
C THR A 83 11.62 -14.71 -13.33
N GLU A 84 12.04 -15.92 -13.66
CA GLU A 84 13.00 -16.69 -12.85
C GLU A 84 14.43 -16.14 -12.97
N LEU A 85 14.78 -15.66 -14.15
CA LEU A 85 16.06 -15.07 -14.44
C LEU A 85 15.93 -13.55 -14.54
N ARG A 86 17.02 -12.85 -14.23
CA ARG A 86 17.09 -11.39 -14.29
C ARG A 86 17.01 -10.93 -15.75
N PRO A 87 15.99 -10.13 -16.13
CA PRO A 87 15.85 -9.66 -17.50
C PRO A 87 16.96 -8.65 -17.85
N GLY A 88 17.61 -8.86 -19.02
CA GLY A 88 18.62 -7.93 -19.55
C GLY A 88 20.06 -8.20 -19.13
N THR A 89 20.34 -9.33 -18.48
CA THR A 89 21.71 -9.77 -18.19
C THR A 89 22.13 -10.90 -19.11
N ALA A 90 23.42 -10.89 -19.54
CA ALA A 90 23.99 -11.97 -20.34
C ALA A 90 24.31 -13.24 -19.52
N ASP A 91 24.36 -13.12 -18.20
CA ASP A 91 24.93 -14.10 -17.29
C ASP A 91 23.84 -14.82 -16.45
N ASN A 92 22.73 -15.19 -16.99
CA ASN A 92 21.70 -16.03 -16.32
C ASN A 92 21.53 -15.82 -14.78
N ASP A 93 21.63 -14.56 -14.32
CA ASP A 93 21.50 -14.22 -12.92
C ASP A 93 20.10 -14.58 -12.40
N VAL A 94 20.03 -15.14 -11.20
CA VAL A 94 18.77 -15.47 -10.54
C VAL A 94 18.05 -14.19 -10.08
N ASN A 95 16.76 -14.12 -10.33
CA ASN A 95 15.93 -13.03 -9.83
C ASN A 95 15.72 -13.16 -8.31
N ALA A 96 16.40 -12.32 -7.55
CA ALA A 96 16.33 -12.33 -6.08
C ALA A 96 14.93 -11.98 -5.52
N ILE A 97 14.09 -11.30 -6.31
CA ILE A 97 12.73 -10.91 -5.90
C ILE A 97 11.77 -12.11 -5.92
N LEU A 98 12.02 -13.09 -6.80
CA LEU A 98 11.22 -14.31 -6.86
C LEU A 98 11.59 -15.31 -5.77
N SER A 99 12.75 -15.17 -5.12
CA SER A 99 13.23 -16.07 -4.09
C SER A 99 12.30 -16.12 -2.87
N THR A 100 11.95 -17.32 -2.44
CA THR A 100 11.02 -17.58 -1.32
C THR A 100 11.45 -16.93 0.01
N ALA A 101 12.74 -16.73 0.22
CA ALA A 101 13.27 -16.17 1.47
C ALA A 101 13.33 -14.63 1.49
N GLY A 102 13.44 -13.99 0.33
CA GLY A 102 13.58 -12.54 0.18
C GLY A 102 12.54 -11.89 -0.71
N GLY A 103 11.72 -12.68 -1.38
CA GLY A 103 10.80 -12.25 -2.42
C GLY A 103 9.49 -11.65 -1.93
N ILE A 104 8.60 -11.43 -2.88
CA ILE A 104 7.22 -10.96 -2.66
C ILE A 104 6.31 -12.17 -2.83
N PRO A 105 5.92 -12.86 -1.74
CA PRO A 105 5.24 -14.16 -1.82
C PRO A 105 3.84 -14.09 -2.46
N GLU A 106 3.14 -12.97 -2.38
CA GLU A 106 1.82 -12.76 -2.99
C GLU A 106 1.90 -12.06 -4.36
N GLY A 107 3.10 -11.85 -4.90
CA GLY A 107 3.27 -11.21 -6.19
C GLY A 107 2.80 -9.76 -6.23
N TYR A 108 2.17 -9.36 -7.34
CA TYR A 108 1.67 -8.01 -7.52
C TYR A 108 0.15 -7.97 -7.72
N MET A 109 -0.43 -6.80 -7.52
CA MET A 109 -1.81 -6.47 -7.81
C MET A 109 -1.87 -5.13 -8.53
N VAL A 110 -2.60 -5.08 -9.63
CA VAL A 110 -2.88 -3.82 -10.33
C VAL A 110 -4.11 -3.17 -9.72
N MET A 111 -4.03 -1.87 -9.46
CA MET A 111 -5.13 -1.08 -8.94
C MET A 111 -5.44 0.06 -9.90
N ASP A 112 -6.53 -0.07 -10.66
CA ASP A 112 -6.93 0.86 -11.72
C ASP A 112 -7.33 2.25 -11.21
N PHE A 113 -7.68 2.34 -9.92
CA PHE A 113 -8.09 3.60 -9.29
C PHE A 113 -6.94 4.46 -8.77
N LEU A 114 -5.69 4.04 -8.96
CA LEU A 114 -4.54 4.87 -8.61
C LEU A 114 -4.42 6.04 -9.60
N THR A 115 -4.43 7.25 -9.07
CA THR A 115 -4.35 8.49 -9.87
C THR A 115 -2.95 8.78 -10.42
N SER A 116 -1.91 8.27 -9.77
CA SER A 116 -0.53 8.41 -10.22
C SER A 116 -0.11 7.19 -11.03
N SER A 117 0.48 7.44 -12.19
CA SER A 117 1.03 6.40 -13.05
C SER A 117 2.38 5.84 -12.58
N PHE A 118 3.03 6.50 -11.61
CA PHE A 118 4.39 6.17 -11.16
C PHE A 118 4.44 5.68 -9.72
N ALA A 119 3.39 5.95 -8.93
CA ALA A 119 3.37 5.54 -7.53
C ALA A 119 3.23 4.03 -7.40
N TRP A 120 4.00 3.45 -6.49
CA TRP A 120 3.93 2.04 -6.17
C TRP A 120 3.97 1.82 -4.66
N TYR A 121 3.34 0.73 -4.23
CA TYR A 121 3.23 0.41 -2.82
C TYR A 121 3.59 -1.05 -2.57
N MET A 122 4.11 -1.32 -1.39
CA MET A 122 4.35 -2.67 -0.90
C MET A 122 3.58 -2.89 0.39
N LEU A 123 2.62 -3.81 0.38
CA LEU A 123 1.98 -4.27 1.59
C LEU A 123 2.93 -5.17 2.36
N THR A 124 2.90 -5.03 3.68
CA THR A 124 3.68 -5.88 4.59
C THR A 124 2.82 -6.99 5.19
N ASN A 125 3.46 -7.87 5.95
CA ASN A 125 2.77 -8.92 6.73
C ASN A 125 2.03 -8.36 7.96
N ILE A 126 2.15 -7.06 8.24
CA ILE A 126 1.52 -6.42 9.40
C ILE A 126 0.15 -5.88 8.98
N ALA A 127 -0.88 -6.20 9.73
CA ALA A 127 -2.21 -5.60 9.53
C ALA A 127 -2.22 -4.15 10.03
N GLY A 128 -2.82 -3.26 9.25
CA GLY A 128 -2.86 -1.84 9.65
C GLY A 128 -3.87 -1.00 8.88
N LEU A 129 -4.45 -1.55 7.83
CA LEU A 129 -5.52 -0.90 7.07
C LEU A 129 -6.87 -1.45 7.54
N ALA A 130 -7.83 -0.59 7.80
CA ALA A 130 -9.16 -0.99 8.24
C ALA A 130 -10.26 -0.35 7.40
N TYR A 131 -11.22 -1.17 7.04
CA TYR A 131 -12.52 -0.77 6.54
C TYR A 131 -13.56 -1.10 7.60
N MET A 132 -14.28 -0.09 8.06
CA MET A 132 -15.31 -0.24 9.07
C MET A 132 -16.67 0.06 8.44
N ASN A 133 -17.50 -0.96 8.32
CA ASN A 133 -18.87 -0.82 7.87
C ASN A 133 -19.78 -0.63 9.10
N ARG A 134 -20.25 0.59 9.30
CA ARG A 134 -21.13 0.93 10.44
C ARG A 134 -22.57 0.52 10.17
N ILE A 135 -23.06 0.80 8.96
CA ILE A 135 -24.39 0.43 8.48
C ILE A 135 -24.18 -0.18 7.10
N PRO A 136 -24.57 -1.45 6.89
CA PRO A 136 -24.52 -2.07 5.57
C PRO A 136 -25.44 -1.30 4.60
N PHE A 137 -25.31 -1.59 3.32
CA PHE A 137 -26.21 -1.00 2.35
C PHE A 137 -27.63 -1.51 2.58
N GLU A 138 -28.53 -0.57 2.90
CA GLU A 138 -29.96 -0.83 3.14
C GLU A 138 -30.78 -0.02 2.16
N THR A 139 -31.87 -0.62 1.69
CA THR A 139 -32.85 0.04 0.82
C THR A 139 -34.21 0.06 1.52
N ASP A 140 -34.92 1.17 1.36
CA ASP A 140 -36.25 1.35 1.88
C ASP A 140 -37.15 1.98 0.82
N MET A 141 -38.42 1.60 0.78
CA MET A 141 -39.38 2.08 -0.18
C MET A 141 -40.62 2.57 0.54
N GLN A 142 -41.12 3.72 0.10
CA GLN A 142 -42.32 4.33 0.63
C GLN A 142 -43.12 4.98 -0.49
N VAL A 143 -44.45 4.87 -0.45
CA VAL A 143 -45.35 5.63 -1.32
C VAL A 143 -45.56 7.00 -0.69
N ASP A 144 -45.36 8.03 -1.48
CA ASP A 144 -45.66 9.40 -1.06
C ASP A 144 -47.18 9.62 -1.05
N PHE A 145 -47.72 9.98 0.10
CA PHE A 145 -49.16 10.16 0.31
C PHE A 145 -49.78 11.27 -0.54
N VAL A 146 -48.97 12.28 -0.94
CA VAL A 146 -49.44 13.46 -1.68
C VAL A 146 -49.49 13.24 -3.18
N THR A 147 -48.50 12.52 -3.70
CA THR A 147 -48.28 12.39 -5.16
C THR A 147 -48.48 10.97 -5.67
N ASP A 148 -48.76 10.00 -4.80
CA ASP A 148 -48.84 8.56 -5.12
C ASP A 148 -47.57 8.00 -5.81
N ASN A 149 -46.45 8.72 -5.75
CA ASN A 149 -45.19 8.28 -6.32
C ASN A 149 -44.45 7.32 -5.39
N LEU A 150 -43.83 6.29 -5.96
CA LEU A 150 -42.95 5.40 -5.24
C LEU A 150 -41.59 6.06 -5.00
N LEU A 151 -41.26 6.30 -3.74
CA LEU A 151 -39.95 6.81 -3.32
C LEU A 151 -39.09 5.65 -2.85
N THR A 152 -37.91 5.55 -3.43
CA THR A 152 -36.89 4.57 -3.01
C THR A 152 -35.68 5.31 -2.50
N LYS A 153 -35.17 4.91 -1.33
CA LYS A 153 -33.90 5.41 -0.78
C LYS A 153 -32.96 4.24 -0.51
N GLY A 154 -31.67 4.47 -0.79
CA GLY A 154 -30.60 3.59 -0.36
C GLY A 154 -29.62 4.37 0.51
N TYR A 155 -29.15 3.76 1.58
CA TYR A 155 -28.13 4.38 2.42
C TYR A 155 -27.14 3.35 2.93
N GLN A 156 -25.89 3.83 3.13
CA GLN A 156 -24.80 3.07 3.70
C GLN A 156 -23.91 4.01 4.51
N ARG A 157 -23.35 3.52 5.62
CA ARG A 157 -22.36 4.27 6.40
C ARG A 157 -21.12 3.42 6.62
N PHE A 158 -20.00 3.85 6.05
CA PHE A 158 -18.73 3.19 6.21
C PHE A 158 -17.63 4.22 6.46
N SER A 159 -16.51 3.76 6.99
CA SER A 159 -15.28 4.53 7.14
C SER A 159 -14.10 3.62 6.83
N TYR A 160 -13.07 4.20 6.26
CA TYR A 160 -11.79 3.53 6.07
C TYR A 160 -10.68 4.41 6.63
N ASN A 161 -9.74 3.79 7.29
CA ASN A 161 -8.56 4.46 7.81
C ASN A 161 -7.46 3.42 8.10
N TYR A 162 -6.30 3.89 8.47
CA TYR A 162 -5.24 3.02 8.96
C TYR A 162 -5.07 3.23 10.48
N PHE A 163 -4.72 2.15 11.16
CA PHE A 163 -4.38 2.15 12.58
C PHE A 163 -2.91 1.80 12.82
N ASN A 164 -2.23 1.23 11.82
CA ASN A 164 -0.82 0.91 11.90
C ASN A 164 -0.12 1.23 10.57
N PRO A 165 0.69 2.28 10.50
CA PRO A 165 1.38 2.68 9.27
C PRO A 165 2.45 1.69 8.80
N ARG A 166 2.82 0.71 9.64
CA ARG A 166 3.75 -0.38 9.27
C ARG A 166 3.15 -1.39 8.30
N ALA A 167 1.85 -1.30 8.01
CA ALA A 167 1.16 -2.17 7.06
C ALA A 167 1.59 -1.92 5.60
N ILE A 168 2.12 -0.74 5.31
CA ILE A 168 2.43 -0.33 3.94
C ILE A 168 3.76 0.44 3.87
N PHE A 169 4.45 0.25 2.77
CA PHE A 169 5.58 1.08 2.33
C PHE A 169 5.23 1.65 0.96
N GLY A 170 5.47 2.92 0.71
CA GLY A 170 5.10 3.56 -0.55
C GLY A 170 6.19 4.47 -1.11
N SER A 171 6.26 4.57 -2.45
CA SER A 171 7.06 5.55 -3.17
C SER A 171 6.20 6.28 -4.21
N PHE A 172 6.40 7.59 -4.34
CA PHE A 172 5.55 8.50 -5.10
C PHE A 172 6.38 9.40 -6.03
N PRO A 173 7.11 8.84 -6.99
CA PRO A 173 7.83 9.65 -7.95
C PRO A 173 6.86 10.50 -8.78
N THR A 174 7.30 11.68 -9.19
CA THR A 174 6.46 12.66 -9.90
C THR A 174 6.64 12.62 -11.41
N SER A 175 7.69 11.98 -11.91
CA SER A 175 7.97 11.80 -13.35
C SER A 175 9.12 10.82 -13.54
#